data_90a33f9e5835cda9b4eee66dd2f5eff5
#
_entry.id   90a33f9e5835cda9b4eee66dd2f5eff5
#
_cell.length_a   1.000
_cell.length_b   1.000
_cell.length_c   1.000
_cell.angle_alpha   90.00
_cell.angle_beta   90.00
_cell.angle_gamma   90.00
#
_symmetry.space_group_name_H-M   'P 1'
#
loop_
_entity.id
_entity.type
_entity.pdbx_description
1 polymer ?
#
loop_
_entity_poly.entity_id
_entity_poly.type
_entity_poly.pdbx_seq_one_letter_code
_entity_poly.pdbx_strand_id
1 'polypeptide(L)'
;MSRGIGANCRILIEDEKTVVYEYACYNVNQDNWREAMEVWDGLISIEKDAFVEPDIHTKLKRMPSGRKKLITKRIKKEVDSATLFAEEKVEIKNSSMTWSRIGDYDIMALKLLWKIFDIYQEEGVIPKKCSWFS
;
A
#
# COMPACT_ATOMS: atom_id res chain seq x y z
N MET A 1 18.19 -4.72 -11.57
CA MET A 1 18.80 -5.68 -10.62
C MET A 1 18.07 -5.61 -9.30
N SER A 2 17.69 -6.74 -8.76
CA SER A 2 17.04 -6.81 -7.45
C SER A 2 18.02 -6.47 -6.31
N ARG A 3 17.58 -5.65 -5.36
CA ARG A 3 18.37 -5.34 -4.16
C ARG A 3 18.23 -6.41 -3.08
N GLY A 4 17.29 -7.35 -3.26
CA GLY A 4 17.02 -8.39 -2.30
C GLY A 4 16.30 -7.90 -1.04
N ILE A 5 15.53 -6.82 -1.16
CA ILE A 5 14.75 -6.25 -0.07
C ILE A 5 13.27 -6.31 -0.40
N GLY A 6 12.46 -6.45 0.60
CA GLY A 6 11.01 -6.44 0.39
C GLY A 6 10.22 -6.58 1.68
N ALA A 7 8.91 -6.58 1.51
CA ALA A 7 7.96 -6.72 2.60
C ALA A 7 6.65 -7.27 2.07
N ASN A 8 5.92 -7.94 2.96
CA ASN A 8 4.60 -8.47 2.68
C ASN A 8 3.64 -7.98 3.77
N CYS A 9 2.41 -7.69 3.40
CA CYS A 9 1.36 -7.37 4.36
C CYS A 9 0.08 -8.11 4.03
N ARG A 10 -0.75 -8.27 5.04
CA ARG A 10 -2.07 -8.89 4.93
C ARG A 10 -3.00 -8.33 5.99
N ILE A 11 -4.29 -8.31 5.72
CA ILE A 11 -5.26 -7.80 6.68
C ILE A 11 -5.28 -8.69 7.91
N LEU A 12 -5.11 -8.08 9.08
CA LEU A 12 -5.25 -8.71 10.37
C LEU A 12 -6.65 -8.50 10.93
N ILE A 13 -7.13 -7.25 10.91
CA ILE A 13 -8.44 -6.86 11.41
C ILE A 13 -9.01 -5.78 10.49
N GLU A 14 -10.30 -5.88 10.18
CA GLU A 14 -11.01 -4.84 9.44
C GLU A 14 -12.39 -4.62 10.06
N ASP A 15 -12.75 -3.37 10.29
CA ASP A 15 -14.09 -2.98 10.69
C ASP A 15 -14.65 -1.89 9.76
N GLU A 16 -15.76 -1.25 10.12
CA GLU A 16 -16.40 -0.25 9.26
C GLU A 16 -15.56 1.00 9.05
N LYS A 17 -14.67 1.33 9.98
CA LYS A 17 -13.90 2.58 9.98
C LYS A 17 -12.41 2.40 9.75
N THR A 18 -11.87 1.23 10.06
CA THR A 18 -10.42 1.01 10.10
C THR A 18 -10.05 -0.32 9.49
N VAL A 19 -8.91 -0.35 8.82
CA VAL A 19 -8.27 -1.59 8.38
C VAL A 19 -6.86 -1.65 8.98
N VAL A 20 -6.52 -2.80 9.57
CA VAL A 20 -5.20 -3.02 10.16
C VAL A 20 -4.53 -4.16 9.42
N TYR A 21 -3.34 -3.89 8.91
CA TYR A 21 -2.49 -4.88 8.27
C TYR A 21 -1.38 -5.29 9.23
N GLU A 22 -1.08 -6.58 9.26
CA GLU A 22 0.18 -7.05 9.81
C GLU A 22 1.19 -7.16 8.67
N TYR A 23 2.47 -6.89 8.96
CA TYR A 23 3.48 -6.98 7.92
C TYR A 23 4.77 -7.60 8.43
N ALA A 24 5.52 -8.18 7.50
CA ALA A 24 6.85 -8.70 7.70
C ALA A 24 7.77 -8.09 6.65
N CYS A 25 9.00 -7.79 7.02
CA CYS A 25 9.99 -7.24 6.10
C CYS A 25 11.27 -8.07 6.13
N TYR A 26 12.03 -8.02 5.04
CA TYR A 26 13.25 -8.80 4.92
C TYR A 26 14.30 -8.06 4.08
N ASN A 27 15.56 -8.42 4.33
CA ASN A 27 16.69 -7.98 3.53
C ASN A 27 17.63 -9.17 3.38
N VAL A 28 17.75 -9.71 2.16
CA VAL A 28 18.56 -10.92 1.90
C VAL A 28 20.06 -10.72 2.16
N ASN A 29 20.50 -9.46 2.33
CA ASN A 29 21.87 -9.16 2.71
C ASN A 29 22.14 -9.40 4.20
N GLN A 30 21.09 -9.72 4.99
CA GLN A 30 21.19 -10.07 6.40
C GLN A 30 21.08 -11.59 6.56
N ASP A 31 21.82 -12.16 7.50
CA ASP A 31 21.84 -13.61 7.71
C ASP A 31 20.50 -14.20 8.12
N ASN A 32 19.69 -13.43 8.81
CA ASN A 32 18.40 -13.86 9.35
C ASN A 32 17.19 -13.53 8.46
N TRP A 33 17.40 -13.23 7.18
CA TRP A 33 16.34 -12.76 6.30
C TRP A 33 15.17 -13.75 6.14
N ARG A 34 15.44 -15.05 6.18
CA ARG A 34 14.39 -16.08 6.08
C ARG A 34 13.50 -16.09 7.32
N GLU A 35 14.10 -15.94 8.50
CA GLU A 35 13.34 -15.81 9.74
C GLU A 35 12.52 -14.53 9.75
N ALA A 36 13.11 -13.42 9.29
CA ALA A 36 12.43 -12.13 9.22
C ALA A 36 11.15 -12.19 8.38
N MET A 37 11.13 -12.96 7.29
CA MET A 37 9.94 -13.12 6.44
C MET A 37 8.75 -13.75 7.17
N GLU A 38 9.01 -14.47 8.26
CA GLU A 38 7.98 -15.14 9.05
C GLU A 38 7.60 -14.38 10.32
N VAL A 39 8.19 -13.20 10.55
CA VAL A 39 7.90 -12.38 11.73
C VAL A 39 6.89 -11.29 11.36
N TRP A 40 5.62 -11.56 11.62
CA TRP A 40 4.49 -10.70 11.28
C TRP A 40 4.08 -9.83 12.47
N ASP A 41 5.02 -9.09 13.03
CA ASP A 41 4.79 -8.27 14.22
C ASP A 41 4.70 -6.76 13.95
N GLY A 42 4.90 -6.34 12.71
CA GLY A 42 4.66 -4.96 12.32
C GLY A 42 3.17 -4.73 12.04
N LEU A 43 2.68 -3.53 12.32
CA LEU A 43 1.29 -3.17 12.07
C LEU A 43 1.19 -1.87 11.29
N ILE A 44 0.28 -1.85 10.33
CA ILE A 44 -0.09 -0.65 9.58
C ILE A 44 -1.59 -0.48 9.76
N SER A 45 -2.01 0.56 10.49
CA SER A 45 -3.40 0.87 10.75
C SER A 45 -3.82 2.06 9.90
N ILE A 46 -4.90 1.91 9.13
CA ILE A 46 -5.38 2.94 8.21
C ILE A 46 -6.86 3.16 8.44
N GLU A 47 -7.27 4.41 8.70
CA GLU A 47 -8.68 4.77 8.71
C GLU A 47 -9.20 4.72 7.27
N LYS A 48 -10.39 4.14 7.07
CA LYS A 48 -10.95 3.96 5.72
C LYS A 48 -11.21 5.26 4.97
N ASP A 49 -11.43 6.36 5.69
CA ASP A 49 -11.61 7.67 5.07
C ASP A 49 -10.30 8.27 4.55
N ALA A 50 -9.15 7.68 4.88
CA ALA A 50 -7.86 8.07 4.33
C ALA A 50 -7.64 7.59 2.89
N PHE A 51 -8.39 6.61 2.44
CA PHE A 51 -8.29 6.11 1.07
C PHE A 51 -8.84 7.14 0.09
N VAL A 52 -8.02 7.53 -0.87
CA VAL A 52 -8.35 8.57 -1.86
C VAL A 52 -8.87 7.92 -3.13
N GLU A 53 -10.08 8.35 -3.56
CA GLU A 53 -10.64 7.89 -4.81
C GLU A 53 -9.89 8.51 -6.00
N PRO A 54 -9.64 7.74 -7.06
CA PRO A 54 -9.02 8.29 -8.26
C PRO A 54 -10.02 9.16 -9.02
N ASP A 55 -9.52 10.06 -9.87
CA ASP A 55 -10.38 10.76 -10.81
C ASP A 55 -10.80 9.80 -11.91
N ILE A 56 -12.10 9.77 -12.20
CA ILE A 56 -12.64 8.91 -13.25
C ILE A 56 -13.01 9.78 -14.44
N HIS A 57 -12.33 9.57 -15.56
CA HIS A 57 -12.59 10.24 -16.81
C HIS A 57 -13.26 9.29 -17.78
N THR A 58 -14.42 9.69 -18.26
CA THR A 58 -15.17 8.92 -19.23
C THR A 58 -15.16 9.65 -20.57
N LYS A 59 -14.72 8.97 -21.61
CA LYS A 59 -14.63 9.54 -22.96
C LYS A 59 -15.33 8.64 -23.97
N LEU A 60 -16.10 9.25 -24.85
CA LEU A 60 -16.72 8.56 -25.95
C LEU A 60 -15.74 8.52 -27.14
N LYS A 61 -15.33 7.34 -27.54
CA LYS A 61 -14.39 7.16 -28.66
C LYS A 61 -15.10 6.53 -29.86
N ARG A 62 -14.92 7.15 -31.03
CA ARG A 62 -15.43 6.60 -32.27
C ARG A 62 -14.50 5.49 -32.78
N MET A 63 -15.07 4.33 -33.02
CA MET A 63 -14.34 3.18 -33.55
C MET A 63 -14.30 3.21 -35.10
N PRO A 64 -13.34 2.52 -35.73
CA PRO A 64 -13.27 2.45 -37.19
C PRO A 64 -14.54 1.92 -37.86
N SER A 65 -15.33 1.11 -37.17
CA SER A 65 -16.61 0.60 -37.61
C SER A 65 -17.73 1.63 -37.60
N GLY A 66 -17.48 2.88 -37.15
CA GLY A 66 -18.48 3.90 -36.99
C GLY A 66 -19.23 3.85 -35.67
N ARG A 67 -19.04 2.80 -34.87
CA ARG A 67 -19.64 2.68 -33.55
C ARG A 67 -18.86 3.53 -32.54
N LYS A 68 -19.56 4.01 -31.53
CA LYS A 68 -18.96 4.76 -30.43
C LYS A 68 -18.75 3.83 -29.24
N LYS A 69 -17.58 3.91 -28.63
CA LYS A 69 -17.24 3.14 -27.42
C LYS A 69 -16.99 4.09 -26.26
N LEU A 70 -17.60 3.79 -25.13
CA LEU A 70 -17.35 4.51 -23.89
C LEU A 70 -16.06 3.99 -23.26
N ILE A 71 -15.09 4.87 -23.08
CA ILE A 71 -13.80 4.53 -22.44
C ILE A 71 -13.75 5.22 -21.10
N THR A 72 -13.56 4.43 -20.05
CA THR A 72 -13.39 4.93 -18.68
C THR A 72 -11.93 4.81 -18.29
N LYS A 73 -11.35 5.92 -17.84
CA LYS A 73 -9.96 5.96 -17.41
C LYS A 73 -9.88 6.44 -15.97
N ARG A 74 -9.16 5.71 -15.15
CA ARG A 74 -8.86 6.09 -13.76
C ARG A 74 -7.53 6.83 -13.73
N ILE A 75 -7.54 8.07 -13.22
CA ILE A 75 -6.34 8.87 -13.06
C ILE A 75 -6.00 8.92 -11.58
N LYS A 76 -4.85 8.38 -11.20
CA LYS A 76 -4.42 8.33 -9.80
C LYS A 76 -4.20 9.72 -9.25
N LYS A 77 -4.66 9.95 -8.03
CA LYS A 77 -4.38 11.16 -7.27
C LYS A 77 -3.21 10.92 -6.34
N GLU A 78 -2.44 11.97 -6.12
CA GLU A 78 -1.37 11.96 -5.13
C GLU A 78 -1.95 11.89 -3.72
N VAL A 79 -1.32 11.07 -2.86
CA VAL A 79 -1.71 10.92 -1.46
C VAL A 79 -0.73 11.67 -0.58
N ASP A 80 -1.24 12.63 0.21
CA ASP A 80 -0.43 13.38 1.16
C ASP A 80 -0.26 12.58 2.45
N SER A 81 0.78 11.74 2.49
CA SER A 81 1.08 10.89 3.64
C SER A 81 1.38 11.69 4.90
N ALA A 82 2.06 12.83 4.78
CA ALA A 82 2.40 13.67 5.93
C ALA A 82 1.15 14.16 6.65
N THR A 83 0.13 14.60 5.91
CA THR A 83 -1.15 15.03 6.48
C THR A 83 -1.86 13.86 7.16
N LEU A 84 -1.85 12.67 6.55
CA LEU A 84 -2.50 11.49 7.12
C LEU A 84 -1.87 11.09 8.45
N PHE A 85 -0.55 11.15 8.58
CA PHE A 85 0.13 10.88 9.85
C PHE A 85 -0.15 11.97 10.89
N ALA A 86 -0.16 13.23 10.47
CA ALA A 86 -0.44 14.35 11.37
C ALA A 86 -1.86 14.30 11.93
N GLU A 87 -2.82 13.83 11.14
CA GLU A 87 -4.22 13.67 11.55
C GLU A 87 -4.51 12.31 12.23
N GLU A 88 -3.49 11.51 12.45
CA GLU A 88 -3.58 10.18 13.06
C GLU A 88 -4.47 9.20 12.29
N LYS A 89 -4.63 9.41 11.00
CA LYS A 89 -5.41 8.52 10.13
C LYS A 89 -4.63 7.29 9.70
N VAL A 90 -3.31 7.34 9.80
CA VAL A 90 -2.41 6.23 9.54
C VAL A 90 -1.47 6.11 10.73
N GLU A 91 -1.35 4.90 11.27
CA GLU A 91 -0.40 4.59 12.33
C GLU A 91 0.43 3.38 11.94
N ILE A 92 1.72 3.43 12.22
CA ILE A 92 2.64 2.34 11.95
C ILE A 92 3.33 1.92 13.24
N LYS A 93 3.22 0.63 13.54
CA LYS A 93 4.06 -0.02 14.56
C LYS A 93 5.13 -0.79 13.81
N ASN A 94 6.37 -0.37 13.95
CA ASN A 94 7.48 -1.00 13.23
C ASN A 94 7.65 -2.46 13.62
N SER A 95 7.97 -3.29 12.62
CA SER A 95 8.37 -4.67 12.87
C SER A 95 9.65 -4.71 13.72
N SER A 96 9.79 -5.72 14.57
CA SER A 96 11.02 -5.97 15.31
C SER A 96 12.21 -6.27 14.38
N MET A 97 11.92 -6.65 13.15
CA MET A 97 12.93 -6.98 12.13
C MET A 97 13.23 -5.80 11.20
N THR A 98 12.80 -4.58 11.56
CA THR A 98 13.10 -3.40 10.75
C THR A 98 14.61 -3.19 10.64
N TRP A 99 15.07 -2.92 9.43
CA TRP A 99 16.49 -2.74 9.14
C TRP A 99 16.81 -1.36 8.55
N SER A 100 15.81 -0.56 8.26
CA SER A 100 15.99 0.80 7.74
C SER A 100 14.77 1.67 8.08
N ARG A 101 15.01 2.90 8.52
CA ARG A 101 13.94 3.82 8.94
C ARG A 101 14.12 5.20 8.31
N ILE A 102 12.98 5.88 8.13
CA ILE A 102 12.93 7.32 7.85
C ILE A 102 12.27 7.95 9.07
N GLY A 103 13.03 8.73 9.86
CA GLY A 103 12.54 9.20 11.15
C GLY A 103 12.20 8.03 12.06
N ASP A 104 10.97 7.99 12.53
CA ASP A 104 10.48 6.93 13.41
C ASP A 104 9.83 5.75 12.68
N TYR A 105 9.74 5.80 11.34
CA TYR A 105 8.99 4.83 10.56
C TYR A 105 9.90 3.90 9.78
N ASP A 106 9.53 2.61 9.80
CA ASP A 106 10.14 1.59 8.96
C ASP A 106 9.89 1.92 7.47
N ILE A 107 10.95 2.01 6.68
CA ILE A 107 10.86 2.30 5.26
C ILE A 107 10.01 1.24 4.54
N MET A 108 10.13 -0.02 4.93
CA MET A 108 9.36 -1.11 4.32
C MET A 108 7.87 -0.94 4.58
N ALA A 109 7.49 -0.49 5.79
CA ALA A 109 6.09 -0.21 6.11
C ALA A 109 5.55 0.95 5.25
N LEU A 110 6.34 2.00 5.06
CA LEU A 110 5.94 3.13 4.20
C LEU A 110 5.75 2.69 2.75
N LYS A 111 6.61 1.85 2.23
CA LYS A 111 6.48 1.34 0.86
C LYS A 111 5.24 0.46 0.70
N LEU A 112 4.92 -0.35 1.70
CA LEU A 112 3.68 -1.12 1.72
C LEU A 112 2.45 -0.21 1.78
N LEU A 113 2.49 0.84 2.60
CA LEU A 113 1.40 1.80 2.71
C LEU A 113 1.10 2.45 1.36
N TRP A 114 2.13 2.91 0.65
CA TRP A 114 1.97 3.51 -0.67
C TRP A 114 1.43 2.49 -1.68
N LYS A 115 1.88 1.24 -1.60
CA LYS A 115 1.38 0.17 -2.45
C LYS A 115 -0.10 -0.12 -2.20
N ILE A 116 -0.52 -0.11 -0.94
CA ILE A 116 -1.93 -0.29 -0.57
C ILE A 116 -2.80 0.80 -1.18
N PHE A 117 -2.40 2.07 -1.05
CA PHE A 117 -3.14 3.19 -1.64
C PHE A 117 -3.16 3.13 -3.16
N ASP A 118 -2.05 2.74 -3.77
CA ASP A 118 -1.93 2.61 -5.21
C ASP A 118 -2.89 1.54 -5.76
N ILE A 119 -2.93 0.38 -5.13
CA ILE A 119 -3.85 -0.71 -5.51
C ILE A 119 -5.31 -0.26 -5.35
N TYR A 120 -5.62 0.44 -4.26
CA TYR A 120 -6.98 0.96 -4.05
C TYR A 120 -7.41 1.87 -5.19
N GLN A 121 -6.55 2.79 -5.62
CA GLN A 121 -6.89 3.68 -6.73
C GLN A 121 -7.00 2.96 -8.07
N GLU A 122 -6.20 1.92 -8.29
CA GLU A 122 -6.27 1.13 -9.52
C GLU A 122 -7.51 0.25 -9.59
N GLU A 123 -7.83 -0.43 -8.51
CA GLU A 123 -8.85 -1.48 -8.48
C GLU A 123 -10.16 -1.08 -7.82
N GLY A 124 -10.17 0.01 -7.06
CA GLY A 124 -11.35 0.49 -6.35
C GLY A 124 -11.71 -0.32 -5.11
N VAL A 125 -10.83 -1.22 -4.67
CA VAL A 125 -11.05 -2.04 -3.48
C VAL A 125 -9.81 -2.01 -2.59
N ILE A 126 -10.04 -2.11 -1.27
CA ILE A 126 -8.96 -2.22 -0.30
C ILE A 126 -8.33 -3.61 -0.43
N PRO A 127 -7.03 -3.71 -0.73
CA PRO A 127 -6.41 -5.02 -0.94
C PRO A 127 -6.36 -5.81 0.37
N LYS A 128 -6.61 -7.13 0.28
CA LYS A 128 -6.51 -8.03 1.44
C LYS A 128 -5.06 -8.36 1.78
N LYS A 129 -4.19 -8.29 0.80
CA LYS A 129 -2.75 -8.51 0.95
C LYS A 129 -2.01 -7.76 -0.14
N CYS A 130 -0.78 -7.37 0.14
CA CYS A 130 0.10 -6.84 -0.89
C CYS A 130 1.56 -7.11 -0.55
N SER A 131 2.41 -6.95 -1.54
CA SER A 131 3.85 -7.13 -1.40
C SER A 131 4.57 -6.01 -2.12
N TRP A 132 5.72 -5.64 -1.57
CA TRP A 132 6.64 -4.73 -2.23
C TRP A 132 8.03 -5.35 -2.19
N PHE A 133 8.75 -5.31 -3.29
CA PHE A 133 10.12 -5.84 -3.35
C PHE A 133 10.95 -5.08 -4.37
N SER A 134 12.24 -5.16 -4.18
CA SER A 134 13.19 -4.52 -5.08
C SER A 134 14.44 -5.39 -5.29
#